data_f42947a87a0ef28afda73ba0fcbe4f99
#
_entry.id   f42947a87a0ef28afda73ba0fcbe4f99
#
_cell.length_a   1.000
_cell.length_b   1.000
_cell.length_c   1.000
_cell.angle_alpha   90.00
_cell.angle_beta   90.00
_cell.angle_gamma   90.00
#
_symmetry.space_group_name_H-M   'P 1'
#
loop_
_entity.id
_entity.type
_entity.pdbx_description
1 polymer ?
#
loop_
_entity_poly.entity_id
_entity_poly.type
_entity_poly.pdbx_seq_one_letter_code
_entity_poly.pdbx_strand_id
1 'polypeptide(L)'
;MRANSTTAENLDEFHAIGLKTLKRSLKTENDSIIAQIHESLAKWHAYNGLFSPDSVVYHAEKALAFHLKGDDQKKIADTYRSLSIDYLNTGQLDKAQEVLFKSIELYEDLNDDSGLGSAYRTLGVKFRVMEDYEKCIYYTNQAIPLLEKTENYDGLAIAQFNFIIGYGELGEYEKAYKATEDCLEIVRTKVPEQIFIPVRAYSYRGQVYTKAKDYDNALKDYLAAWELCKKHVGEERCATYRTEIGQIYLLQKNYEQALDHLLAGVNAYEDKEQNGIIQPYLDLAEAYIQLDDYENALFYKDKAYTNSKNLLEGKIENIESEMAIKYETEKKDEALASQAALIDQKSKTQTLFIVIASLLLVFLLSLLYFFSKSKKATRIIRAKNAENELLLKEIHHRVKNNLEMVKSLIALQSAQIEDPATKDAMIASQNRVQSMGIIHQKLYQGTNLGSIEMKDYFLNLSEGILDTFNAEDQVKIECAMDNLDLDVDTAVPIGLIVNELLTNALKYAFPKQQPGIIKISLKKDTQQNLKLMVRDNGVGKTNGLAPKGTGFGSQLVKLLTQQLNGTMIERNDQGTHIEFDFLIR
;
A
#
# COMPACT_ATOMS: atom_id res chain seq x y z
N MET A 1 31.89 -7.76 32.28
CA MET A 1 33.08 -6.88 32.23
C MET A 1 32.67 -5.52 32.78
N ARG A 2 33.14 -5.15 33.97
CA ARG A 2 32.90 -3.80 34.52
C ARG A 2 33.92 -2.86 33.85
N ALA A 3 33.43 -1.92 33.04
CA ALA A 3 34.27 -0.89 32.44
C ALA A 3 34.62 0.15 33.51
N ASN A 4 35.74 -0.06 34.18
CA ASN A 4 36.39 1.00 34.93
C ASN A 4 37.38 1.71 34.00
N SER A 5 37.26 3.03 33.90
CA SER A 5 38.18 3.96 33.21
C SER A 5 38.60 3.57 31.79
N THR A 6 37.81 3.95 30.82
CA THR A 6 38.09 3.77 29.40
C THR A 6 38.82 5.00 28.85
N THR A 7 40.12 4.85 28.58
CA THR A 7 40.87 5.75 27.69
C THR A 7 40.46 5.47 26.23
N ALA A 8 40.66 6.41 25.32
CA ALA A 8 40.24 6.26 23.92
C ALA A 8 40.80 4.98 23.23
N GLU A 9 42.06 4.62 23.55
CA GLU A 9 42.70 3.39 23.05
C GLU A 9 41.97 2.11 23.48
N ASN A 10 41.38 2.07 24.67
CA ASN A 10 40.63 0.91 25.17
C ASN A 10 39.26 0.75 24.49
N LEU A 11 38.74 1.76 23.81
CA LEU A 11 37.41 1.76 23.22
C LEU A 11 37.38 1.10 21.84
N ASP A 12 38.40 1.35 21.01
CA ASP A 12 38.54 0.68 19.71
C ASP A 12 38.90 -0.80 19.90
N GLU A 13 39.72 -1.10 20.91
CA GLU A 13 40.00 -2.49 21.32
C GLU A 13 38.73 -3.20 21.80
N PHE A 14 37.88 -2.53 22.56
CA PHE A 14 36.59 -3.09 23.00
C PHE A 14 35.67 -3.41 21.82
N HIS A 15 35.59 -2.51 20.84
CA HIS A 15 34.80 -2.73 19.62
C HIS A 15 35.33 -3.92 18.79
N ALA A 16 36.66 -3.95 18.58
CA ALA A 16 37.31 -5.05 17.87
C ALA A 16 37.12 -6.39 18.58
N ILE A 17 37.21 -6.41 19.92
CA ILE A 17 36.92 -7.59 20.74
C ILE A 17 35.44 -7.97 20.63
N GLY A 18 34.53 -6.99 20.67
CA GLY A 18 33.08 -7.20 20.50
C GLY A 18 32.75 -7.89 19.19
N LEU A 19 33.24 -7.36 18.07
CA LEU A 19 33.04 -7.95 16.74
C LEU A 19 33.66 -9.36 16.60
N LYS A 20 34.89 -9.54 17.15
CA LYS A 20 35.55 -10.86 17.16
C LYS A 20 34.78 -11.88 17.99
N THR A 21 34.27 -11.45 19.13
CA THR A 21 33.45 -12.30 20.01
C THR A 21 32.09 -12.63 19.36
N LEU A 22 31.47 -11.67 18.70
CA LEU A 22 30.25 -11.89 17.93
C LEU A 22 30.45 -12.96 16.85
N LYS A 23 31.52 -12.84 16.06
CA LYS A 23 31.87 -13.84 15.03
C LYS A 23 32.10 -15.25 15.59
N ARG A 24 32.59 -15.35 16.83
CA ARG A 24 32.78 -16.64 17.53
C ARG A 24 31.47 -17.19 18.08
N SER A 25 30.65 -16.33 18.72
CA SER A 25 29.40 -16.76 19.34
C SER A 25 28.34 -17.15 18.31
N LEU A 26 28.35 -16.57 17.12
CA LEU A 26 27.50 -17.00 16.00
C LEU A 26 27.75 -18.47 15.59
N LYS A 27 28.96 -19.01 15.91
CA LYS A 27 29.26 -20.43 15.67
C LYS A 27 28.81 -21.36 16.80
N THR A 28 28.53 -20.82 17.98
CA THR A 28 28.14 -21.61 19.16
C THR A 28 26.62 -21.73 19.34
N GLU A 29 25.86 -21.05 18.48
CA GLU A 29 24.38 -21.02 18.50
C GLU A 29 23.79 -20.64 19.86
N ASN A 30 24.54 -19.88 20.69
CA ASN A 30 24.05 -19.40 21.98
C ASN A 30 23.41 -18.02 21.82
N ASP A 31 22.11 -18.01 21.59
CA ASP A 31 21.33 -16.80 21.32
C ASP A 31 21.45 -15.76 22.45
N SER A 32 21.50 -16.17 23.73
CA SER A 32 21.64 -15.25 24.86
C SER A 32 22.97 -14.49 24.87
N ILE A 33 24.09 -15.19 24.57
CA ILE A 33 25.40 -14.55 24.47
C ILE A 33 25.46 -13.62 23.26
N ILE A 34 24.89 -14.03 22.13
CA ILE A 34 24.85 -13.23 20.91
C ILE A 34 24.08 -11.92 21.19
N ALA A 35 22.91 -12.01 21.84
CA ALA A 35 22.12 -10.85 22.23
C ALA A 35 22.91 -9.88 23.13
N GLN A 36 23.58 -10.38 24.17
CA GLN A 36 24.38 -9.56 25.07
C GLN A 36 25.54 -8.85 24.37
N ILE A 37 26.16 -9.49 23.38
CA ILE A 37 27.23 -8.85 22.59
C ILE A 37 26.65 -7.74 21.74
N HIS A 38 25.49 -7.97 21.10
CA HIS A 38 24.80 -6.93 20.35
C HIS A 38 24.38 -5.75 21.24
N GLU A 39 23.83 -5.98 22.44
CA GLU A 39 23.56 -4.91 23.40
C GLU A 39 24.83 -4.10 23.76
N SER A 40 25.95 -4.80 23.96
CA SER A 40 27.22 -4.16 24.28
C SER A 40 27.74 -3.30 23.13
N LEU A 41 27.58 -3.78 21.89
CA LEU A 41 27.96 -3.04 20.69
C LEU A 41 27.05 -1.82 20.46
N ALA A 42 25.73 -1.97 20.67
CA ALA A 42 24.79 -0.84 20.61
C ALA A 42 25.19 0.26 21.61
N LYS A 43 25.46 -0.10 22.87
CA LYS A 43 25.92 0.83 23.88
C LYS A 43 27.23 1.48 23.50
N TRP A 44 28.18 0.71 22.92
CA TRP A 44 29.48 1.26 22.49
C TRP A 44 29.28 2.32 21.40
N HIS A 45 28.45 2.04 20.37
CA HIS A 45 28.13 3.01 19.32
C HIS A 45 27.43 4.25 19.88
N ALA A 46 26.55 4.12 20.87
CA ALA A 46 25.87 5.24 21.50
C ALA A 46 26.82 6.16 22.32
N TYR A 47 27.87 5.60 22.97
CA TYR A 47 28.74 6.36 23.87
C TYR A 47 29.97 6.96 23.23
N ASN A 48 30.41 6.52 22.05
CA ASN A 48 31.73 6.88 21.52
C ASN A 48 31.79 8.08 20.59
N GLY A 49 30.70 8.81 20.39
CA GLY A 49 30.70 10.00 19.53
C GLY A 49 30.93 9.71 18.03
N LEU A 50 31.34 8.50 17.66
CA LEU A 50 31.21 7.93 16.32
C LEU A 50 29.76 7.46 16.14
N PHE A 51 28.83 8.37 16.44
CA PHE A 51 27.40 8.10 16.44
C PHE A 51 26.99 7.80 15.00
N SER A 52 27.00 6.51 14.65
CA SER A 52 26.21 6.02 13.54
C SER A 52 24.87 5.60 14.12
N PRO A 53 23.81 6.42 14.00
CA PRO A 53 22.46 6.09 14.47
C PRO A 53 22.03 4.71 14.00
N ASP A 54 22.33 4.37 12.75
CA ASP A 54 22.00 3.10 12.13
C ASP A 54 22.69 1.92 12.81
N SER A 55 23.95 2.08 13.23
CA SER A 55 24.68 1.02 13.93
C SER A 55 24.11 0.75 15.33
N VAL A 56 23.71 1.80 16.07
CA VAL A 56 23.06 1.67 17.38
C VAL A 56 21.77 0.87 17.23
N VAL A 57 20.89 1.33 16.37
CA VAL A 57 19.58 0.70 16.12
C VAL A 57 19.75 -0.72 15.60
N TYR A 58 20.62 -0.93 14.61
CA TYR A 58 20.91 -2.26 14.06
C TYR A 58 21.31 -3.27 15.15
N HIS A 59 22.23 -2.89 16.01
CA HIS A 59 22.67 -3.80 17.06
C HIS A 59 21.60 -4.01 18.14
N ALA A 60 20.84 -2.98 18.48
CA ALA A 60 19.71 -3.09 19.43
C ALA A 60 18.58 -3.98 18.89
N GLU A 61 18.21 -3.84 17.63
CA GLU A 61 17.22 -4.70 16.96
C GLU A 61 17.69 -6.17 16.89
N LYS A 62 18.98 -6.39 16.58
CA LYS A 62 19.56 -7.75 16.59
C LYS A 62 19.55 -8.36 18.00
N ALA A 63 19.86 -7.58 19.03
CA ALA A 63 19.77 -8.06 20.41
C ALA A 63 18.34 -8.50 20.74
N LEU A 64 17.35 -7.68 20.40
CA LEU A 64 15.94 -8.00 20.58
C LEU A 64 15.56 -9.30 19.84
N ALA A 65 15.95 -9.43 18.57
CA ALA A 65 15.62 -10.61 17.76
C ALA A 65 16.16 -11.92 18.38
N PHE A 66 17.31 -11.85 19.04
CA PHE A 66 17.86 -13.00 19.75
C PHE A 66 17.20 -13.25 21.11
N HIS A 67 16.83 -12.19 21.86
CA HIS A 67 16.11 -12.34 23.12
C HIS A 67 14.70 -12.91 22.90
N LEU A 68 14.03 -12.55 21.80
CA LEU A 68 12.70 -13.07 21.44
C LEU A 68 12.67 -14.58 21.16
N LYS A 69 13.82 -15.22 20.96
CA LYS A 69 13.90 -16.69 20.84
C LYS A 69 13.93 -17.39 22.20
N GLY A 70 14.18 -16.66 23.26
CA GLY A 70 14.22 -17.17 24.62
C GLY A 70 12.94 -16.92 25.39
N ASP A 71 12.83 -17.48 26.61
CA ASP A 71 11.64 -17.41 27.45
C ASP A 71 11.73 -16.31 28.54
N ASP A 72 12.83 -15.55 28.61
CA ASP A 72 13.03 -14.50 29.62
C ASP A 72 12.26 -13.22 29.23
N GLN A 73 10.97 -13.20 29.65
CA GLN A 73 10.06 -12.09 29.35
C GLN A 73 10.54 -10.75 29.96
N LYS A 74 11.18 -10.79 31.13
CA LYS A 74 11.77 -9.58 31.74
C LYS A 74 12.89 -9.02 30.88
N LYS A 75 13.77 -9.87 30.40
CA LYS A 75 14.88 -9.47 29.54
C LYS A 75 14.38 -8.91 28.20
N ILE A 76 13.31 -9.49 27.66
CA ILE A 76 12.64 -9.00 26.44
C ILE A 76 12.07 -7.61 26.69
N ALA A 77 11.36 -7.40 27.81
CA ALA A 77 10.80 -6.10 28.20
C ALA A 77 11.88 -5.03 28.36
N ASP A 78 12.98 -5.35 29.07
CA ASP A 78 14.15 -4.47 29.23
C ASP A 78 14.76 -4.09 27.88
N THR A 79 14.84 -5.04 26.95
CA THR A 79 15.40 -4.82 25.62
C THR A 79 14.49 -3.93 24.78
N TYR A 80 13.17 -4.13 24.80
CA TYR A 80 12.21 -3.26 24.14
C TYR A 80 12.31 -1.82 24.66
N ARG A 81 12.38 -1.63 26.01
CA ARG A 81 12.55 -0.31 26.60
C ARG A 81 13.89 0.34 26.20
N SER A 82 14.98 -0.42 26.18
CA SER A 82 16.28 0.08 25.74
C SER A 82 16.24 0.51 24.28
N LEU A 83 15.68 -0.33 23.40
CA LEU A 83 15.51 -0.04 21.98
C LEU A 83 14.64 1.20 21.75
N SER A 84 13.63 1.44 22.60
CA SER A 84 12.82 2.67 22.51
C SER A 84 13.66 3.93 22.73
N ILE A 85 14.64 3.89 23.63
CA ILE A 85 15.55 5.01 23.88
C ILE A 85 16.46 5.23 22.67
N ASP A 86 16.94 4.15 22.06
CA ASP A 86 17.76 4.24 20.87
C ASP A 86 16.98 4.83 19.69
N TYR A 87 15.72 4.44 19.49
CA TYR A 87 14.82 5.06 18.51
C TYR A 87 14.53 6.54 18.82
N LEU A 88 14.34 6.92 20.10
CA LEU A 88 14.17 8.33 20.47
C LEU A 88 15.41 9.16 20.11
N ASN A 89 16.59 8.64 20.40
CA ASN A 89 17.86 9.30 20.11
C ASN A 89 18.12 9.45 18.60
N THR A 90 17.54 8.57 17.77
CA THR A 90 17.65 8.59 16.30
C THR A 90 16.46 9.27 15.61
N GLY A 91 15.51 9.82 16.38
CA GLY A 91 14.34 10.53 15.85
C GLY A 91 13.21 9.65 15.32
N GLN A 92 13.31 8.33 15.47
CA GLN A 92 12.29 7.37 15.00
C GLN A 92 11.14 7.24 16.01
N LEU A 93 10.35 8.31 16.18
CA LEU A 93 9.40 8.47 17.27
C LEU A 93 8.26 7.43 17.28
N ASP A 94 7.79 7.01 16.11
CA ASP A 94 6.71 6.02 15.99
C ASP A 94 7.18 4.63 16.41
N LYS A 95 8.37 4.23 15.96
CA LYS A 95 8.97 2.96 16.37
C LYS A 95 9.29 2.95 17.86
N ALA A 96 9.81 4.07 18.38
CA ALA A 96 10.06 4.22 19.80
C ALA A 96 8.78 3.96 20.62
N GLN A 97 7.66 4.51 20.19
CA GLN A 97 6.38 4.33 20.85
C GLN A 97 5.91 2.87 20.79
N GLU A 98 5.97 2.25 19.64
CA GLU A 98 5.52 0.86 19.45
C GLU A 98 6.27 -0.09 20.39
N VAL A 99 7.60 -0.04 20.37
CA VAL A 99 8.40 -0.95 21.22
C VAL A 99 8.28 -0.61 22.71
N LEU A 100 8.08 0.67 23.07
CA LEU A 100 7.88 1.06 24.44
C LEU A 100 6.55 0.55 25.01
N PHE A 101 5.49 0.55 24.22
CA PHE A 101 4.21 -0.03 24.64
C PHE A 101 4.31 -1.54 24.83
N LYS A 102 5.02 -2.25 23.94
CA LYS A 102 5.30 -3.68 24.14
C LYS A 102 6.08 -3.95 25.43
N SER A 103 7.01 -3.06 25.80
CA SER A 103 7.74 -3.15 27.06
C SER A 103 6.84 -2.93 28.26
N ILE A 104 5.92 -1.95 28.20
CA ILE A 104 4.96 -1.66 29.25
C ILE A 104 4.03 -2.86 29.48
N GLU A 105 3.43 -3.40 28.43
CA GLU A 105 2.55 -4.57 28.47
C GLU A 105 3.25 -5.76 29.18
N LEU A 106 4.48 -6.04 28.78
CA LEU A 106 5.25 -7.12 29.40
C LEU A 106 5.56 -6.86 30.89
N TYR A 107 5.90 -5.61 31.29
CA TYR A 107 6.13 -5.30 32.70
C TYR A 107 4.84 -5.37 33.53
N GLU A 108 3.69 -5.00 32.96
CA GLU A 108 2.37 -5.16 33.58
C GLU A 108 2.06 -6.64 33.79
N ASP A 109 2.23 -7.49 32.77
CA ASP A 109 2.02 -8.94 32.86
C ASP A 109 2.94 -9.61 33.90
N LEU A 110 4.18 -9.14 34.00
CA LEU A 110 5.16 -9.62 34.96
C LEU A 110 4.96 -9.06 36.37
N ASN A 111 4.09 -8.06 36.56
CA ASN A 111 3.99 -7.27 37.78
C ASN A 111 5.35 -6.67 38.23
N ASP A 112 6.16 -6.24 37.25
CA ASP A 112 7.47 -5.61 37.50
C ASP A 112 7.33 -4.09 37.63
N ASP A 113 7.00 -3.62 38.82
CA ASP A 113 6.85 -2.19 39.12
C ASP A 113 8.12 -1.37 38.79
N SER A 114 9.33 -1.94 38.95
CA SER A 114 10.59 -1.25 38.64
C SER A 114 10.75 -1.05 37.14
N GLY A 115 10.46 -2.08 36.35
CA GLY A 115 10.44 -2.01 34.90
C GLY A 115 9.39 -1.03 34.41
N LEU A 116 8.18 -1.12 34.93
CA LEU A 116 7.06 -0.25 34.58
C LEU A 116 7.34 1.22 34.89
N GLY A 117 7.89 1.52 36.09
CA GLY A 117 8.33 2.87 36.45
C GLY A 117 9.40 3.43 35.50
N SER A 118 10.37 2.58 35.10
CA SER A 118 11.38 2.94 34.11
C SER A 118 10.80 3.19 32.73
N ALA A 119 9.77 2.44 32.34
CA ALA A 119 9.09 2.61 31.07
C ALA A 119 8.25 3.91 31.04
N TYR A 120 7.49 4.22 32.09
CA TYR A 120 6.77 5.50 32.21
C TYR A 120 7.72 6.69 32.22
N ARG A 121 8.88 6.60 32.88
CA ARG A 121 9.92 7.61 32.78
C ARG A 121 10.38 7.80 31.33
N THR A 122 10.53 6.71 30.57
CA THR A 122 10.91 6.75 29.16
C THR A 122 9.80 7.37 28.29
N LEU A 123 8.52 7.13 28.60
CA LEU A 123 7.41 7.88 27.99
C LEU A 123 7.52 9.38 28.25
N GLY A 124 7.91 9.78 29.48
CA GLY A 124 8.20 11.18 29.80
C GLY A 124 9.28 11.74 28.89
N VAL A 125 10.37 11.00 28.68
CA VAL A 125 11.43 11.41 27.72
C VAL A 125 10.87 11.54 26.31
N LYS A 126 10.05 10.59 25.83
CA LYS A 126 9.44 10.67 24.49
C LYS A 126 8.65 11.97 24.34
N PHE A 127 7.76 12.28 25.27
CA PHE A 127 6.95 13.49 25.20
C PHE A 127 7.77 14.77 25.34
N ARG A 128 8.87 14.73 26.08
CA ARG A 128 9.84 15.81 26.14
C ARG A 128 10.49 16.07 24.75
N VAL A 129 10.89 15.01 24.03
CA VAL A 129 11.44 15.12 22.67
C VAL A 129 10.37 15.67 21.68
N MET A 130 9.10 15.38 21.92
CA MET A 130 7.98 15.92 21.14
C MET A 130 7.55 17.32 21.60
N GLU A 131 8.25 17.93 22.56
CA GLU A 131 7.94 19.23 23.16
C GLU A 131 6.53 19.29 23.83
N ASP A 132 5.93 18.14 24.13
CA ASP A 132 4.70 18.00 24.91
C ASP A 132 5.03 17.89 26.40
N TYR A 133 5.40 19.01 26.99
CA TYR A 133 5.93 19.07 28.36
C TYR A 133 4.87 18.71 29.42
N GLU A 134 3.59 18.92 29.15
CA GLU A 134 2.51 18.52 30.05
C GLU A 134 2.44 16.99 30.16
N LYS A 135 2.47 16.29 29.03
CA LYS A 135 2.51 14.82 29.05
C LYS A 135 3.85 14.29 29.57
N CYS A 136 4.96 14.97 29.32
CA CYS A 136 6.24 14.63 29.91
C CYS A 136 6.13 14.57 31.44
N ILE A 137 5.57 15.62 32.06
CA ILE A 137 5.35 15.72 33.50
C ILE A 137 4.34 14.67 33.96
N TYR A 138 3.24 14.48 33.23
CA TYR A 138 2.21 13.49 33.56
C TYR A 138 2.79 12.08 33.70
N TYR A 139 3.50 11.60 32.66
CA TYR A 139 4.06 10.25 32.69
C TYR A 139 5.23 10.12 33.68
N THR A 140 5.97 11.19 33.92
CA THR A 140 7.00 11.19 34.98
C THR A 140 6.36 11.05 36.35
N ASN A 141 5.22 11.72 36.61
CA ASN A 141 4.47 11.54 37.83
C ASN A 141 3.94 10.11 38.03
N GLN A 142 3.60 9.39 36.93
CA GLN A 142 3.26 7.97 37.04
C GLN A 142 4.48 7.08 37.36
N ALA A 143 5.66 7.48 36.91
CA ALA A 143 6.89 6.72 37.17
C ALA A 143 7.36 6.81 38.62
N ILE A 144 7.29 7.99 39.26
CA ILE A 144 7.83 8.27 40.57
C ILE A 144 7.39 7.26 41.65
N PRO A 145 6.08 7.00 41.88
CA PRO A 145 5.68 6.10 42.95
C PRO A 145 6.14 4.65 42.74
N LEU A 146 6.27 4.22 41.47
CA LEU A 146 6.76 2.88 41.15
C LEU A 146 8.26 2.75 41.39
N LEU A 147 9.01 3.78 41.05
CA LEU A 147 10.47 3.84 41.28
C LEU A 147 10.80 3.95 42.78
N GLU A 148 10.01 4.72 43.55
CA GLU A 148 10.14 4.81 44.99
C GLU A 148 9.82 3.47 45.68
N LYS A 149 8.70 2.85 45.33
CA LYS A 149 8.27 1.55 45.88
C LYS A 149 9.32 0.47 45.69
N THR A 150 10.04 0.53 44.57
CA THR A 150 11.06 -0.48 44.20
C THR A 150 12.49 -0.08 44.56
N GLU A 151 12.64 1.03 45.29
CA GLU A 151 13.96 1.60 45.64
C GLU A 151 14.90 1.79 44.45
N ASN A 152 14.34 2.03 43.27
CA ASN A 152 15.11 2.31 42.07
C ASN A 152 15.56 3.79 42.05
N TYR A 153 16.51 4.10 42.92
CA TYR A 153 16.96 5.47 43.13
C TYR A 153 17.68 6.07 41.94
N ASP A 154 18.38 5.27 41.13
CA ASP A 154 18.95 5.70 39.86
C ASP A 154 17.84 6.16 38.90
N GLY A 155 16.82 5.34 38.76
CA GLY A 155 15.64 5.66 37.95
C GLY A 155 14.93 6.91 38.43
N LEU A 156 14.80 7.06 39.78
CA LEU A 156 14.15 8.19 40.42
C LEU A 156 14.92 9.50 40.17
N ALA A 157 16.25 9.50 40.39
CA ALA A 157 17.09 10.66 40.14
C ALA A 157 17.07 11.09 38.66
N ILE A 158 17.11 10.12 37.73
CA ILE A 158 17.01 10.41 36.28
C ILE A 158 15.61 10.92 35.89
N ALA A 159 14.54 10.48 36.58
CA ALA A 159 13.19 10.96 36.33
C ALA A 159 13.06 12.47 36.60
N GLN A 160 13.82 13.00 37.58
CA GLN A 160 13.83 14.44 37.88
C GLN A 160 14.26 15.28 36.66
N PHE A 161 15.07 14.76 35.74
CA PHE A 161 15.45 15.49 34.52
C PHE A 161 14.24 15.88 33.66
N ASN A 162 13.24 15.01 33.61
CA ASN A 162 12.01 15.31 32.88
C ASN A 162 11.24 16.46 33.54
N PHE A 163 11.24 16.53 34.89
CA PHE A 163 10.65 17.64 35.64
C PHE A 163 11.44 18.91 35.47
N ILE A 164 12.79 18.88 35.59
CA ILE A 164 13.63 20.05 35.42
C ILE A 164 13.37 20.69 34.05
N ILE A 165 13.43 19.90 32.98
CA ILE A 165 13.25 20.41 31.63
C ILE A 165 11.77 20.75 31.39
N GLY A 166 10.83 19.90 31.76
CA GLY A 166 9.40 20.12 31.53
C GLY A 166 8.89 21.37 32.22
N TYR A 167 9.17 21.57 33.51
CA TYR A 167 8.80 22.78 34.22
C TYR A 167 9.57 24.02 33.73
N GLY A 168 10.86 23.87 33.38
CA GLY A 168 11.64 24.95 32.80
C GLY A 168 11.08 25.46 31.47
N GLU A 169 10.62 24.55 30.61
CA GLU A 169 10.01 24.91 29.32
C GLU A 169 8.64 25.56 29.49
N LEU A 170 7.86 25.14 30.48
CA LEU A 170 6.58 25.75 30.82
C LEU A 170 6.71 27.07 31.61
N GLY A 171 7.94 27.53 31.93
CA GLY A 171 8.19 28.75 32.69
C GLY A 171 7.94 28.61 34.20
N GLU A 172 7.74 27.38 34.70
CA GLU A 172 7.53 27.08 36.12
C GLU A 172 8.88 26.88 36.85
N TYR A 173 9.74 27.90 36.80
CA TYR A 173 11.16 27.81 37.16
C TYR A 173 11.39 27.30 38.60
N GLU A 174 10.60 27.74 39.59
CA GLU A 174 10.73 27.29 40.95
C GLU A 174 10.54 25.77 41.12
N LYS A 175 9.60 25.17 40.35
CA LYS A 175 9.43 23.73 40.35
C LYS A 175 10.62 23.00 39.68
N ALA A 176 11.19 23.58 38.64
CA ALA A 176 12.38 23.04 38.00
C ALA A 176 13.59 23.08 38.94
N TYR A 177 13.79 24.18 39.70
CA TYR A 177 14.84 24.27 40.71
C TYR A 177 14.67 23.24 41.82
N LYS A 178 13.46 23.09 42.32
CA LYS A 178 13.14 22.05 43.30
C LYS A 178 13.43 20.65 42.77
N ALA A 179 13.02 20.32 41.55
CA ALA A 179 13.30 19.03 40.97
C ALA A 179 14.83 18.76 40.84
N THR A 180 15.62 19.82 40.63
CA THR A 180 17.07 19.70 40.62
C THR A 180 17.60 19.37 42.02
N GLU A 181 17.15 20.06 43.07
CA GLU A 181 17.54 19.79 44.44
C GLU A 181 17.15 18.38 44.86
N ASP A 182 15.91 17.96 44.54
CA ASP A 182 15.44 16.60 44.80
C ASP A 182 16.33 15.55 44.10
N CYS A 183 16.72 15.79 42.85
CA CYS A 183 17.68 14.95 42.11
C CYS A 183 19.04 14.83 42.84
N LEU A 184 19.62 15.98 43.21
CA LEU A 184 20.92 16.04 43.85
C LEU A 184 20.88 15.39 45.24
N GLU A 185 19.79 15.56 45.99
CA GLU A 185 19.58 14.93 47.31
C GLU A 185 19.49 13.41 47.18
N ILE A 186 18.73 12.88 46.20
CA ILE A 186 18.66 11.45 45.91
C ILE A 186 20.06 10.90 45.63
N VAL A 187 20.79 11.57 44.77
CA VAL A 187 22.13 11.11 44.44
C VAL A 187 23.06 11.13 45.68
N ARG A 188 23.05 12.23 46.41
CA ARG A 188 23.91 12.37 47.57
C ARG A 188 23.64 11.30 48.63
N THR A 189 22.37 10.95 48.84
CA THR A 189 21.97 10.09 49.97
C THR A 189 21.80 8.62 49.62
N LYS A 190 21.44 8.31 48.38
CA LYS A 190 21.04 6.97 47.95
C LYS A 190 21.96 6.31 46.93
N VAL A 191 22.54 7.09 45.99
CA VAL A 191 23.36 6.57 44.88
C VAL A 191 24.59 7.45 44.62
N PRO A 192 25.45 7.67 45.66
CA PRO A 192 26.57 8.61 45.59
C PRO A 192 27.65 8.21 44.57
N GLU A 193 27.63 6.99 44.07
CA GLU A 193 28.53 6.51 43.01
C GLU A 193 28.11 7.01 41.61
N GLN A 194 26.92 7.58 41.47
CA GLN A 194 26.41 8.09 40.21
C GLN A 194 26.97 9.49 39.90
N ILE A 195 28.06 9.53 39.16
CA ILE A 195 28.81 10.76 38.87
C ILE A 195 28.11 11.63 37.82
N PHE A 196 27.52 11.01 36.79
CA PHE A 196 26.95 11.73 35.66
C PHE A 196 25.57 12.35 35.92
N ILE A 197 24.86 11.86 36.93
CA ILE A 197 23.51 12.40 37.25
C ILE A 197 23.64 13.85 37.77
N PRO A 198 24.51 14.18 38.76
CA PRO A 198 24.69 15.57 39.20
C PRO A 198 25.18 16.49 38.08
N VAL A 199 26.09 16.02 37.24
CA VAL A 199 26.59 16.80 36.09
C VAL A 199 25.46 17.23 35.19
N ARG A 200 24.55 16.31 34.83
CA ARG A 200 23.38 16.62 34.00
C ARG A 200 22.36 17.49 34.73
N ALA A 201 22.16 17.24 36.03
CA ALA A 201 21.21 18.02 36.84
C ALA A 201 21.63 19.51 36.86
N TYR A 202 22.88 19.80 37.10
CA TYR A 202 23.41 21.17 37.04
C TYR A 202 23.29 21.76 35.63
N SER A 203 23.64 21.02 34.57
CA SER A 203 23.52 21.52 33.20
C SER A 203 22.04 21.85 32.86
N TYR A 204 21.12 20.97 33.18
CA TYR A 204 19.69 21.23 32.92
C TYR A 204 19.15 22.42 33.75
N ARG A 205 19.56 22.57 35.00
CA ARG A 205 19.20 23.75 35.81
C ARG A 205 19.86 25.02 35.24
N GLY A 206 21.09 24.94 34.77
CA GLY A 206 21.75 26.01 34.05
C GLY A 206 20.95 26.48 32.82
N GLN A 207 20.40 25.53 32.03
CA GLN A 207 19.51 25.85 30.92
C GLN A 207 18.23 26.58 31.41
N VAL A 208 17.64 26.11 32.51
CA VAL A 208 16.45 26.76 33.11
C VAL A 208 16.77 28.18 33.57
N TYR A 209 17.91 28.40 34.26
CA TYR A 209 18.37 29.73 34.63
C TYR A 209 18.67 30.62 33.42
N THR A 210 19.24 30.07 32.36
CA THR A 210 19.48 30.80 31.11
C THR A 210 18.13 31.30 30.52
N LYS A 211 17.12 30.45 30.51
CA LYS A 211 15.79 30.77 30.02
C LYS A 211 15.09 31.81 30.92
N ALA A 212 15.32 31.73 32.22
CA ALA A 212 14.85 32.71 33.19
C ALA A 212 15.69 34.03 33.14
N LYS A 213 16.73 34.10 32.31
CA LYS A 213 17.67 35.21 32.18
C LYS A 213 18.49 35.49 33.46
N ASP A 214 18.59 34.50 34.35
CA ASP A 214 19.43 34.53 35.52
C ASP A 214 20.80 33.94 35.17
N TYR A 215 21.59 34.74 34.46
CA TYR A 215 22.86 34.30 33.88
C TYR A 215 23.94 33.99 34.95
N ASP A 216 23.86 34.62 36.10
CA ASP A 216 24.81 34.40 37.18
C ASP A 216 24.67 33.00 37.80
N ASN A 217 23.43 32.59 38.08
CA ASN A 217 23.17 31.25 38.55
C ASN A 217 23.35 30.20 37.44
N ALA A 218 23.01 30.53 36.18
CA ALA A 218 23.32 29.66 35.03
C ALA A 218 24.81 29.36 34.93
N LEU A 219 25.65 30.41 34.99
CA LEU A 219 27.09 30.28 34.94
C LEU A 219 27.64 29.41 36.07
N LYS A 220 27.14 29.62 37.29
CA LYS A 220 27.52 28.82 38.46
C LYS A 220 27.23 27.34 38.27
N ASP A 221 26.10 27.02 37.74
CA ASP A 221 25.69 25.63 37.51
C ASP A 221 26.48 24.97 36.37
N TYR A 222 26.69 25.67 35.26
CA TYR A 222 27.51 25.14 34.18
C TYR A 222 28.98 24.94 34.58
N LEU A 223 29.55 25.84 35.42
CA LEU A 223 30.87 25.68 36.00
C LEU A 223 30.91 24.44 36.93
N ALA A 224 29.88 24.25 37.76
CA ALA A 224 29.78 23.05 38.60
C ALA A 224 29.69 21.76 37.77
N ALA A 225 28.89 21.76 36.71
CA ALA A 225 28.78 20.63 35.78
C ALA A 225 30.13 20.34 35.10
N TRP A 226 30.83 21.38 34.62
CA TRP A 226 32.11 21.26 33.97
C TRP A 226 33.21 20.73 34.91
N GLU A 227 33.34 21.27 36.10
CA GLU A 227 34.33 20.83 37.08
C GLU A 227 34.11 19.37 37.52
N LEU A 228 32.84 18.98 37.76
CA LEU A 228 32.51 17.60 38.08
C LEU A 228 32.84 16.66 36.91
N CYS A 229 32.49 17.05 35.71
CA CYS A 229 32.78 16.28 34.51
C CYS A 229 34.29 16.13 34.31
N LYS A 230 35.06 17.25 34.35
CA LYS A 230 36.49 17.29 34.17
C LYS A 230 37.22 16.38 35.15
N LYS A 231 36.82 16.41 36.43
CA LYS A 231 37.39 15.58 37.49
C LYS A 231 37.30 14.08 37.21
N HIS A 232 36.24 13.64 36.55
CA HIS A 232 35.91 12.21 36.42
C HIS A 232 36.17 11.62 35.02
N VAL A 233 36.09 12.40 33.96
CA VAL A 233 36.20 11.89 32.57
C VAL A 233 37.24 12.61 31.71
N GLY A 234 37.83 13.67 32.25
CA GLY A 234 38.82 14.49 31.53
C GLY A 234 38.18 15.65 30.76
N GLU A 235 39.00 16.67 30.48
CA GLU A 235 38.54 17.96 29.94
C GLU A 235 37.95 17.84 28.53
N GLU A 236 38.57 17.03 27.68
CA GLU A 236 38.12 16.85 26.28
C GLU A 236 36.69 16.33 26.13
N ARG A 237 36.26 15.50 27.08
CA ARG A 237 34.90 14.93 27.08
C ARG A 237 33.83 15.87 27.66
N CYS A 238 34.27 16.99 28.23
CA CYS A 238 33.43 17.98 28.88
C CYS A 238 33.24 19.25 28.03
N ALA A 239 33.58 19.18 26.76
CA ALA A 239 33.56 20.30 25.81
C ALA A 239 32.19 21.00 25.71
N THR A 240 31.09 20.23 25.78
CA THR A 240 29.73 20.78 25.78
C THR A 240 29.55 21.81 26.91
N TYR A 241 30.03 21.56 28.11
CA TYR A 241 29.87 22.49 29.23
C TYR A 241 30.71 23.74 29.03
N ARG A 242 31.86 23.63 28.35
CA ARG A 242 32.67 24.81 27.95
C ARG A 242 31.91 25.71 26.98
N THR A 243 31.21 25.13 25.99
CA THR A 243 30.42 25.93 25.05
C THR A 243 29.20 26.55 25.75
N GLU A 244 28.52 25.84 26.67
CA GLU A 244 27.43 26.39 27.49
C GLU A 244 27.91 27.56 28.36
N ILE A 245 29.06 27.45 29.01
CA ILE A 245 29.70 28.54 29.80
C ILE A 245 29.99 29.74 28.89
N GLY A 246 30.59 29.49 27.71
CA GLY A 246 30.89 30.56 26.75
C GLY A 246 29.65 31.28 26.26
N GLN A 247 28.56 30.56 26.03
CA GLN A 247 27.25 31.13 25.67
C GLN A 247 26.71 32.07 26.77
N ILE A 248 26.88 31.68 28.06
CA ILE A 248 26.45 32.56 29.16
C ILE A 248 27.29 33.83 29.21
N TYR A 249 28.60 33.72 29.05
CA TYR A 249 29.47 34.93 28.98
C TYR A 249 29.07 35.82 27.79
N LEU A 250 28.72 35.25 26.65
CA LEU A 250 28.23 36.02 25.50
C LEU A 250 26.93 36.76 25.85
N LEU A 251 25.97 36.11 26.52
CA LEU A 251 24.72 36.72 26.99
C LEU A 251 24.96 37.81 28.05
N GLN A 252 25.99 37.68 28.89
CA GLN A 252 26.43 38.70 29.84
C GLN A 252 27.25 39.79 29.17
N LYS A 253 27.50 39.75 27.85
CA LYS A 253 28.33 40.68 27.08
C LYS A 253 29.81 40.68 27.47
N ASN A 254 30.25 39.60 28.04
CA ASN A 254 31.67 39.37 28.37
C ASN A 254 32.35 38.60 27.25
N TYR A 255 32.61 39.28 26.16
CA TYR A 255 32.97 38.65 24.88
C TYR A 255 34.33 37.96 24.89
N GLU A 256 35.31 38.51 25.63
CA GLU A 256 36.66 37.90 25.74
C GLU A 256 36.58 36.54 26.45
N GLN A 257 35.85 36.45 27.58
CA GLN A 257 35.68 35.20 28.30
C GLN A 257 34.80 34.22 27.50
N ALA A 258 33.82 34.74 26.79
CA ALA A 258 33.00 33.93 25.86
C ALA A 258 33.88 33.23 24.82
N LEU A 259 34.83 33.99 24.17
CA LEU A 259 35.73 33.43 23.19
C LEU A 259 36.62 32.34 23.79
N ASP A 260 37.21 32.58 24.97
CA ASP A 260 38.10 31.58 25.61
C ASP A 260 37.37 30.23 25.80
N HIS A 261 36.15 30.29 26.34
CA HIS A 261 35.37 29.10 26.61
C HIS A 261 34.80 28.44 25.34
N LEU A 262 34.28 29.23 24.39
CA LEU A 262 33.76 28.73 23.14
C LEU A 262 34.84 28.07 22.28
N LEU A 263 36.00 28.73 22.13
CA LEU A 263 37.12 28.18 21.38
C LEU A 263 37.63 26.85 21.99
N ALA A 264 37.80 26.82 23.29
CA ALA A 264 38.23 25.58 23.96
C ALA A 264 37.19 24.45 23.82
N GLY A 265 35.90 24.79 23.86
CA GLY A 265 34.81 23.84 23.61
C GLY A 265 34.81 23.34 22.18
N VAL A 266 34.87 24.24 21.21
CA VAL A 266 34.80 23.91 19.77
C VAL A 266 36.04 23.08 19.35
N ASN A 267 37.24 23.44 19.79
CA ASN A 267 38.48 22.71 19.46
C ASN A 267 38.42 21.25 19.90
N ALA A 268 37.77 20.94 21.01
CA ALA A 268 37.58 19.57 21.47
C ALA A 268 36.57 18.75 20.60
N TYR A 269 35.79 19.44 19.77
CA TYR A 269 34.84 18.82 18.83
C TYR A 269 35.39 18.70 17.41
N GLU A 270 36.39 19.51 17.00
CA GLU A 270 36.83 19.59 15.59
C GLU A 270 37.29 18.25 15.01
N ASP A 271 37.79 17.35 15.85
CA ASP A 271 38.18 16.00 15.44
C ASP A 271 37.03 14.98 15.44
N LYS A 272 35.83 15.42 15.79
CA LYS A 272 34.64 14.55 15.92
C LYS A 272 33.46 15.22 15.23
N GLU A 273 32.99 14.65 14.13
CA GLU A 273 31.75 15.09 13.47
C GLU A 273 30.56 15.02 14.46
N GLN A 274 30.26 16.10 15.17
CA GLN A 274 29.20 16.16 16.15
C GLN A 274 28.13 17.20 15.77
N ASN A 275 26.87 16.80 15.82
CA ASN A 275 25.69 17.62 15.47
C ASN A 275 25.51 18.88 16.38
N GLY A 276 26.22 18.98 17.51
CA GLY A 276 26.09 20.07 18.48
C GLY A 276 26.99 21.30 18.24
N ILE A 277 27.78 21.33 17.17
CA ILE A 277 28.82 22.36 16.97
C ILE A 277 28.30 23.64 16.27
N ILE A 278 27.13 23.60 15.65
CA ILE A 278 26.61 24.71 14.84
C ILE A 278 26.35 25.94 15.71
N GLN A 279 25.63 25.79 16.84
CA GLN A 279 25.35 26.91 17.73
C GLN A 279 26.61 27.50 18.34
N PRO A 280 27.59 26.73 18.85
CA PRO A 280 28.90 27.27 19.29
C PRO A 280 29.63 28.05 18.20
N TYR A 281 29.58 27.66 16.93
CA TYR A 281 30.15 28.47 15.84
C TYR A 281 29.41 29.80 15.64
N LEU A 282 28.06 29.79 15.75
CA LEU A 282 27.27 31.02 15.68
C LEU A 282 27.59 31.96 16.88
N ASP A 283 27.73 31.38 18.07
CA ASP A 283 28.09 32.13 19.29
C ASP A 283 29.51 32.72 19.19
N LEU A 284 30.47 31.98 18.63
CA LEU A 284 31.80 32.48 18.30
C LEU A 284 31.76 33.63 17.32
N ALA A 285 30.97 33.47 16.23
CA ALA A 285 30.85 34.51 15.24
C ALA A 285 30.25 35.80 15.85
N GLU A 286 29.25 35.67 16.72
CA GLU A 286 28.64 36.82 17.43
C GLU A 286 29.68 37.48 18.37
N ALA A 287 30.44 36.70 19.16
CA ALA A 287 31.46 37.23 20.02
C ALA A 287 32.52 38.01 19.24
N TYR A 288 32.98 37.49 18.10
CA TYR A 288 33.92 38.19 17.22
C TYR A 288 33.34 39.47 16.58
N ILE A 289 32.06 39.46 16.20
CA ILE A 289 31.38 40.67 15.72
C ILE A 289 31.42 41.76 16.78
N GLN A 290 31.12 41.43 18.02
CA GLN A 290 31.09 42.38 19.12
C GLN A 290 32.48 42.91 19.52
N LEU A 291 33.56 42.22 19.09
CA LEU A 291 34.94 42.64 19.25
C LEU A 291 35.54 43.24 17.97
N ASP A 292 34.72 43.56 16.97
CA ASP A 292 35.10 44.14 15.68
C ASP A 292 36.04 43.25 14.83
N ASP A 293 36.17 41.96 15.16
CA ASP A 293 36.96 40.99 14.39
C ASP A 293 36.07 40.28 13.34
N TYR A 294 35.80 40.96 12.26
CA TYR A 294 34.91 40.51 11.21
C TYR A 294 35.47 39.35 10.39
N GLU A 295 36.79 39.19 10.34
CA GLU A 295 37.46 38.08 9.63
C GLU A 295 37.15 36.74 10.32
N ASN A 296 37.37 36.66 11.61
CA ASN A 296 37.06 35.46 12.40
C ASN A 296 35.54 35.25 12.51
N ALA A 297 34.78 36.31 12.60
CA ALA A 297 33.31 36.21 12.58
C ALA A 297 32.77 35.55 11.31
N LEU A 298 33.31 35.96 10.14
CA LEU A 298 32.94 35.36 8.86
C LEU A 298 33.39 33.90 8.77
N PHE A 299 34.61 33.61 9.23
CA PHE A 299 35.12 32.25 9.26
C PHE A 299 34.22 31.27 10.05
N TYR A 300 33.79 31.67 11.25
CA TYR A 300 32.94 30.81 12.07
C TYR A 300 31.48 30.74 11.55
N LYS A 301 30.99 31.81 10.94
CA LYS A 301 29.68 31.78 10.22
C LYS A 301 29.71 30.79 9.06
N ASP A 302 30.79 30.79 8.29
CA ASP A 302 30.96 29.85 7.17
C ASP A 302 31.05 28.40 7.67
N LYS A 303 31.79 28.17 8.77
CA LYS A 303 31.81 26.88 9.45
C LYS A 303 30.42 26.45 9.91
N ALA A 304 29.64 27.33 10.54
CA ALA A 304 28.27 27.04 10.98
C ALA A 304 27.37 26.69 9.80
N TYR A 305 27.46 27.48 8.72
CA TYR A 305 26.69 27.24 7.49
C TYR A 305 27.05 25.89 6.86
N THR A 306 28.34 25.61 6.72
CA THR A 306 28.81 24.36 6.13
C THR A 306 28.35 23.14 6.93
N ASN A 307 28.48 23.20 8.26
CA ASN A 307 28.01 22.13 9.13
C ASN A 307 26.49 21.97 9.10
N SER A 308 25.75 23.09 9.06
CA SER A 308 24.29 23.06 8.94
C SER A 308 23.84 22.43 7.63
N LYS A 309 24.53 22.78 6.52
CA LYS A 309 24.28 22.20 5.21
C LYS A 309 24.56 20.69 5.20
N ASN A 310 25.72 20.28 5.71
CA ASN A 310 26.09 18.86 5.78
C ASN A 310 25.10 18.06 6.65
N LEU A 311 24.66 18.63 7.77
CA LEU A 311 23.66 18.02 8.64
C LEU A 311 22.32 17.84 7.91
N LEU A 312 21.90 18.85 7.13
CA LEU A 312 20.66 18.79 6.36
C LEU A 312 20.77 17.75 5.23
N GLU A 313 21.89 17.76 4.50
CA GLU A 313 22.16 16.77 3.45
C GLU A 313 22.15 15.35 4.01
N GLY A 314 22.82 15.12 5.14
CA GLY A 314 22.82 13.83 5.83
C GLY A 314 21.41 13.41 6.31
N LYS A 315 20.60 14.37 6.79
CA LYS A 315 19.21 14.08 7.15
C LYS A 315 18.36 13.70 5.92
N ILE A 316 18.57 14.39 4.78
CA ILE A 316 17.87 14.06 3.52
C ILE A 316 18.26 12.66 3.06
N GLU A 317 19.56 12.36 3.05
CA GLU A 317 20.08 11.04 2.66
C GLU A 317 19.54 9.92 3.56
N ASN A 318 19.46 10.16 4.86
CA ASN A 318 18.86 9.23 5.81
C ASN A 318 17.36 9.04 5.55
N ILE A 319 16.60 10.12 5.30
CA ILE A 319 15.18 10.04 4.96
C ILE A 319 14.96 9.28 3.64
N GLU A 320 15.79 9.54 2.63
CA GLU A 320 15.74 8.82 1.35
C GLU A 320 16.06 7.33 1.55
N SER A 321 17.07 7.03 2.36
CA SER A 321 17.44 5.66 2.72
C SER A 321 16.33 4.96 3.51
N GLU A 322 15.74 5.63 4.51
CA GLU A 322 14.59 5.10 5.25
C GLU A 322 13.39 4.85 4.34
N MET A 323 13.09 5.80 3.44
CA MET A 323 12.01 5.63 2.47
C MET A 323 12.27 4.45 1.52
N ALA A 324 13.51 4.31 1.06
CA ALA A 324 13.90 3.18 0.21
C ALA A 324 13.77 1.84 0.95
N ILE A 325 14.28 1.78 2.20
CA ILE A 325 14.16 0.59 3.06
C ILE A 325 12.69 0.28 3.36
N LYS A 326 11.90 1.31 3.69
CA LYS A 326 10.47 1.16 3.94
C LYS A 326 9.74 0.61 2.71
N TYR A 327 10.01 1.20 1.54
CA TYR A 327 9.44 0.74 0.27
C TYR A 327 9.84 -0.70 -0.06
N GLU A 328 11.14 -1.05 0.12
CA GLU A 328 11.60 -2.44 -0.09
C GLU A 328 10.96 -3.41 0.92
N THR A 329 10.79 -2.95 2.18
CA THR A 329 10.17 -3.77 3.23
C THR A 329 8.70 -4.00 2.95
N GLU A 330 7.94 -2.93 2.64
CA GLU A 330 6.54 -3.04 2.24
C GLU A 330 6.38 -3.98 1.03
N LYS A 331 7.23 -3.84 0.02
CA LYS A 331 7.23 -4.73 -1.15
C LYS A 331 7.57 -6.18 -0.81
N LYS A 332 8.50 -6.38 0.14
CA LYS A 332 8.80 -7.74 0.65
C LYS A 332 7.66 -8.31 1.48
N ASP A 333 7.03 -7.48 2.30
CA ASP A 333 5.89 -7.88 3.12
C ASP A 333 4.67 -8.21 2.24
N GLU A 334 4.41 -7.40 1.19
CA GLU A 334 3.40 -7.74 0.17
C GLU A 334 3.74 -9.06 -0.56
N ALA A 335 5.00 -9.24 -0.94
CA ALA A 335 5.44 -10.47 -1.56
C ALA A 335 5.34 -11.67 -0.62
N LEU A 336 5.70 -11.51 0.66
CA LEU A 336 5.57 -12.52 1.70
C LEU A 336 4.09 -12.83 1.99
N ALA A 337 3.24 -11.80 2.09
CA ALA A 337 1.80 -11.96 2.25
C ALA A 337 1.18 -12.69 1.05
N SER A 338 1.60 -12.33 -0.16
CA SER A 338 1.21 -13.03 -1.39
C SER A 338 1.69 -14.48 -1.41
N GLN A 339 2.94 -14.73 -1.02
CA GLN A 339 3.47 -16.09 -0.89
C GLN A 339 2.76 -16.89 0.20
N ALA A 340 2.50 -16.28 1.35
CA ALA A 340 1.76 -16.92 2.44
C ALA A 340 0.33 -17.27 2.01
N ALA A 341 -0.36 -16.36 1.29
CA ALA A 341 -1.67 -16.62 0.71
C ALA A 341 -1.63 -17.76 -0.34
N LEU A 342 -0.58 -17.79 -1.17
CA LEU A 342 -0.34 -18.88 -2.13
C LEU A 342 -0.06 -20.22 -1.44
N ILE A 343 0.73 -20.21 -0.37
CA ILE A 343 1.03 -21.40 0.44
C ILE A 343 -0.25 -21.89 1.13
N ASP A 344 -1.02 -20.98 1.72
CA ASP A 344 -2.32 -21.31 2.35
C ASP A 344 -3.30 -21.87 1.32
N GLN A 345 -3.42 -21.20 0.16
CA GLN A 345 -4.22 -21.72 -0.96
C GLN A 345 -3.73 -23.08 -1.45
N LYS A 346 -2.40 -23.25 -1.58
CA LYS A 346 -1.80 -24.54 -1.98
C LYS A 346 -2.03 -25.62 -0.91
N SER A 347 -1.91 -25.27 0.36
CA SER A 347 -2.20 -26.16 1.50
C SER A 347 -3.67 -26.59 1.51
N LYS A 348 -4.60 -25.61 1.36
CA LYS A 348 -6.04 -25.89 1.24
C LYS A 348 -6.34 -26.76 0.01
N THR A 349 -5.68 -26.46 -1.10
CA THR A 349 -5.82 -27.24 -2.33
C THR A 349 -5.25 -28.65 -2.16
N GLN A 350 -4.09 -28.80 -1.51
CA GLN A 350 -3.52 -30.11 -1.19
C GLN A 350 -4.41 -30.90 -0.24
N THR A 351 -4.93 -30.25 0.81
CA THR A 351 -5.88 -30.88 1.73
C THR A 351 -7.16 -31.29 0.99
N LEU A 352 -7.67 -30.40 0.12
CA LEU A 352 -8.81 -30.72 -0.74
C LEU A 352 -8.50 -31.90 -1.67
N PHE A 353 -7.31 -31.92 -2.28
CA PHE A 353 -6.87 -33.05 -3.10
C PHE A 353 -6.76 -34.37 -2.31
N ILE A 354 -6.22 -34.30 -1.08
CA ILE A 354 -6.13 -35.49 -0.20
C ILE A 354 -7.53 -35.95 0.19
N VAL A 355 -8.43 -35.02 0.54
CA VAL A 355 -9.84 -35.36 0.83
C VAL A 355 -10.53 -35.92 -0.41
N ILE A 356 -10.36 -35.29 -1.56
CA ILE A 356 -10.91 -35.79 -2.82
C ILE A 356 -10.31 -37.15 -3.17
N ALA A 357 -8.99 -37.33 -3.03
CA ALA A 357 -8.32 -38.61 -3.31
C ALA A 357 -8.79 -39.71 -2.37
N SER A 358 -8.96 -39.40 -1.06
CA SER A 358 -9.49 -40.34 -0.10
C SER A 358 -10.96 -40.69 -0.37
N LEU A 359 -11.78 -39.65 -0.72
CA LEU A 359 -13.16 -39.86 -1.14
C LEU A 359 -13.26 -40.66 -2.46
N LEU A 360 -12.34 -40.35 -3.41
CA LEU A 360 -12.25 -41.11 -4.66
C LEU A 360 -11.81 -42.56 -4.42
N LEU A 361 -10.91 -42.80 -3.45
CA LEU A 361 -10.51 -44.15 -3.08
C LEU A 361 -11.68 -44.92 -2.47
N VAL A 362 -12.42 -44.29 -1.54
CA VAL A 362 -13.64 -44.85 -0.95
C VAL A 362 -14.71 -45.05 -2.03
N PHE A 363 -14.84 -44.06 -2.92
CA PHE A 363 -15.76 -44.14 -4.05
C PHE A 363 -15.33 -45.23 -5.04
N LEU A 364 -14.03 -45.40 -5.32
CA LEU A 364 -13.51 -46.44 -6.18
C LEU A 364 -13.75 -47.84 -5.57
N LEU A 365 -13.52 -47.98 -4.26
CA LEU A 365 -13.83 -49.21 -3.53
C LEU A 365 -15.35 -49.50 -3.53
N SER A 366 -16.16 -48.43 -3.35
CA SER A 366 -17.61 -48.52 -3.48
C SER A 366 -18.04 -48.85 -4.91
N LEU A 367 -17.40 -48.24 -5.92
CA LEU A 367 -17.64 -48.55 -7.34
C LEU A 367 -17.22 -49.99 -7.68
N LEU A 368 -16.11 -50.48 -7.18
CA LEU A 368 -15.71 -51.88 -7.35
C LEU A 368 -16.73 -52.86 -6.72
N TYR A 369 -17.29 -52.47 -5.57
CA TYR A 369 -18.39 -53.20 -4.96
C TYR A 369 -19.68 -53.10 -5.79
N PHE A 370 -20.03 -51.88 -6.26
CA PHE A 370 -21.21 -51.66 -7.11
C PHE A 370 -21.01 -52.14 -8.56
N PHE A 371 -19.78 -52.12 -9.11
CA PHE A 371 -19.48 -52.61 -10.46
C PHE A 371 -19.76 -54.07 -10.64
N SER A 372 -19.57 -54.89 -9.58
CA SER A 372 -19.96 -56.30 -9.57
C SER A 372 -21.47 -56.52 -9.66
N LYS A 373 -22.28 -55.54 -9.21
CA LYS A 373 -23.76 -55.56 -9.27
C LYS A 373 -24.35 -54.77 -10.46
N SER A 374 -23.58 -53.87 -11.08
CA SER A 374 -24.11 -52.82 -11.94
C SER A 374 -23.89 -53.00 -13.44
N LYS A 375 -23.35 -54.12 -13.91
CA LYS A 375 -23.27 -54.42 -15.37
C LYS A 375 -24.60 -54.25 -16.10
N LYS A 376 -25.72 -54.41 -15.41
CA LYS A 376 -27.08 -54.22 -15.99
C LYS A 376 -27.49 -52.74 -16.05
N ALA A 377 -27.16 -51.89 -15.04
CA ALA A 377 -27.58 -50.49 -14.98
C ALA A 377 -26.84 -49.64 -16.01
N THR A 378 -25.54 -49.87 -16.25
CA THR A 378 -24.76 -49.12 -17.24
C THR A 378 -25.22 -49.33 -18.67
N ARG A 379 -25.72 -50.55 -18.98
CA ARG A 379 -26.36 -50.82 -20.31
C ARG A 379 -27.64 -50.03 -20.48
N ILE A 380 -28.45 -49.91 -19.42
CA ILE A 380 -29.74 -49.21 -19.47
C ILE A 380 -29.50 -47.70 -19.61
N ILE A 381 -28.52 -47.16 -18.90
CA ILE A 381 -28.20 -45.72 -18.98
C ILE A 381 -27.61 -45.35 -20.36
N ARG A 382 -26.73 -46.19 -20.92
CA ARG A 382 -26.19 -45.96 -22.28
C ARG A 382 -27.28 -46.05 -23.34
N ALA A 383 -28.22 -47.00 -23.19
CA ALA A 383 -29.36 -47.07 -24.09
C ALA A 383 -30.26 -45.83 -23.99
N LYS A 384 -30.51 -45.38 -22.73
CA LYS A 384 -31.30 -44.16 -22.53
C LYS A 384 -30.63 -42.88 -23.00
N ASN A 385 -29.29 -42.75 -22.83
CA ASN A 385 -28.57 -41.56 -23.33
C ASN A 385 -28.58 -41.53 -24.88
N ALA A 386 -28.36 -42.70 -25.53
CA ALA A 386 -28.47 -42.77 -26.97
C ALA A 386 -29.92 -42.46 -27.46
N GLU A 387 -30.93 -42.91 -26.70
CA GLU A 387 -32.31 -42.58 -26.95
C GLU A 387 -32.59 -41.07 -26.77
N ASN A 388 -32.03 -40.44 -25.72
CA ASN A 388 -32.16 -39.00 -25.47
C ASN A 388 -31.43 -38.13 -26.53
N GLU A 389 -30.26 -38.54 -26.99
CA GLU A 389 -29.59 -37.86 -28.11
C GLU A 389 -30.40 -37.96 -29.40
N LEU A 390 -31.00 -39.14 -29.64
CA LEU A 390 -31.86 -39.33 -30.79
C LEU A 390 -33.13 -38.47 -30.71
N LEU A 391 -33.71 -38.37 -29.51
CA LEU A 391 -34.88 -37.53 -29.26
C LEU A 391 -34.57 -36.04 -29.41
N LEU A 392 -33.43 -35.57 -28.89
CA LEU A 392 -33.02 -34.18 -29.08
C LEU A 392 -32.81 -33.87 -30.57
N LYS A 393 -32.15 -34.77 -31.31
CA LYS A 393 -31.95 -34.63 -32.75
C LYS A 393 -33.29 -34.59 -33.50
N GLU A 394 -34.25 -35.44 -33.09
CA GLU A 394 -35.60 -35.44 -33.63
C GLU A 394 -36.37 -34.15 -33.32
N ILE A 395 -36.26 -33.64 -32.08
CA ILE A 395 -36.90 -32.36 -31.71
C ILE A 395 -36.37 -31.23 -32.58
N HIS A 396 -35.07 -31.20 -32.82
CA HIS A 396 -34.46 -30.17 -33.69
C HIS A 396 -34.90 -30.27 -35.13
N HIS A 397 -34.97 -31.49 -35.64
CA HIS A 397 -35.54 -31.71 -36.99
C HIS A 397 -37.01 -31.26 -37.09
N ARG A 398 -37.78 -31.51 -36.04
CA ARG A 398 -39.19 -31.09 -36.01
C ARG A 398 -39.34 -29.57 -35.92
N VAL A 399 -38.52 -28.87 -35.11
CA VAL A 399 -38.58 -27.41 -35.03
C VAL A 399 -38.21 -26.79 -36.39
N LYS A 400 -37.15 -27.32 -37.07
CA LYS A 400 -36.82 -26.91 -38.44
C LYS A 400 -37.99 -27.13 -39.41
N ASN A 401 -38.55 -28.34 -39.40
CA ASN A 401 -39.66 -28.70 -40.28
C ASN A 401 -40.92 -27.85 -39.98
N ASN A 402 -41.16 -27.55 -38.70
CA ASN A 402 -42.25 -26.68 -38.29
C ASN A 402 -42.07 -25.22 -38.79
N LEU A 403 -40.85 -24.68 -38.67
CA LEU A 403 -40.52 -23.35 -39.19
C LEU A 403 -40.66 -23.33 -40.74
N GLU A 404 -40.24 -24.40 -41.41
CA GLU A 404 -40.37 -24.55 -42.86
C GLU A 404 -41.84 -24.70 -43.31
N MET A 405 -42.63 -25.43 -42.51
CA MET A 405 -44.11 -25.55 -42.72
C MET A 405 -44.82 -24.22 -42.50
N VAL A 406 -44.47 -23.47 -41.41
CA VAL A 406 -45.02 -22.13 -41.16
C VAL A 406 -44.69 -21.19 -42.31
N LYS A 407 -43.42 -21.21 -42.80
CA LYS A 407 -42.99 -20.45 -43.97
C LYS A 407 -43.81 -20.80 -45.21
N SER A 408 -44.01 -22.09 -45.47
CA SER A 408 -44.79 -22.57 -46.62
C SER A 408 -46.26 -22.20 -46.52
N LEU A 409 -46.86 -22.28 -45.31
CA LEU A 409 -48.25 -21.85 -45.09
C LEU A 409 -48.39 -20.33 -45.33
N ILE A 410 -47.45 -19.52 -44.85
CA ILE A 410 -47.45 -18.09 -45.09
C ILE A 410 -47.32 -17.82 -46.62
N ALA A 411 -46.44 -18.56 -47.32
CA ALA A 411 -46.29 -18.44 -48.77
C ALA A 411 -47.56 -18.78 -49.54
N LEU A 412 -48.22 -19.89 -49.18
CA LEU A 412 -49.53 -20.29 -49.82
C LEU A 412 -50.63 -19.26 -49.56
N GLN A 413 -50.68 -18.73 -48.33
CA GLN A 413 -51.66 -17.70 -48.00
C GLN A 413 -51.36 -16.39 -48.71
N SER A 414 -50.08 -15.99 -48.82
CA SER A 414 -49.70 -14.78 -49.54
C SER A 414 -50.02 -14.84 -51.04
N ALA A 415 -49.99 -16.05 -51.64
CA ALA A 415 -50.32 -16.26 -53.03
C ALA A 415 -51.81 -16.05 -53.34
N GLN A 416 -52.73 -16.23 -52.38
CA GLN A 416 -54.20 -16.06 -52.53
C GLN A 416 -54.64 -14.64 -52.18
N ILE A 417 -53.75 -13.78 -51.67
CA ILE A 417 -54.13 -12.41 -51.30
C ILE A 417 -54.03 -11.51 -52.53
N GLU A 418 -55.16 -10.88 -52.87
CA GLU A 418 -55.19 -9.91 -53.97
C GLU A 418 -54.77 -8.50 -53.54
N ASP A 419 -54.94 -8.16 -52.27
CA ASP A 419 -54.55 -6.86 -51.73
C ASP A 419 -53.04 -6.76 -51.64
N PRO A 420 -52.39 -5.85 -52.38
CA PRO A 420 -50.94 -5.75 -52.41
C PRO A 420 -50.27 -5.47 -51.04
N ALA A 421 -50.95 -4.68 -50.19
CA ALA A 421 -50.39 -4.29 -48.89
C ALA A 421 -50.41 -5.49 -47.93
N THR A 422 -51.46 -6.27 -47.91
CA THR A 422 -51.60 -7.49 -47.11
C THR A 422 -50.61 -8.58 -47.59
N LYS A 423 -50.44 -8.71 -48.93
CA LYS A 423 -49.48 -9.64 -49.54
C LYS A 423 -48.02 -9.31 -49.15
N ASP A 424 -47.66 -8.05 -49.19
CA ASP A 424 -46.33 -7.57 -48.78
C ASP A 424 -46.06 -7.81 -47.28
N ALA A 425 -47.06 -7.64 -46.43
CA ALA A 425 -46.96 -7.96 -45.01
C ALA A 425 -46.74 -9.45 -44.73
N MET A 426 -47.40 -10.31 -45.52
CA MET A 426 -47.21 -11.77 -45.43
C MET A 426 -45.84 -12.20 -45.91
N ILE A 427 -45.33 -11.65 -47.01
CA ILE A 427 -43.96 -11.89 -47.50
C ILE A 427 -42.92 -11.43 -46.45
N ALA A 428 -43.14 -10.28 -45.80
CA ALA A 428 -42.29 -9.82 -44.74
C ALA A 428 -42.26 -10.80 -43.54
N SER A 429 -43.41 -11.36 -43.19
CA SER A 429 -43.54 -12.38 -42.12
C SER A 429 -42.85 -13.69 -42.50
N GLN A 430 -42.97 -14.11 -43.78
CA GLN A 430 -42.26 -15.28 -44.31
C GLN A 430 -40.73 -15.13 -44.18
N ASN A 431 -40.17 -13.97 -44.55
CA ASN A 431 -38.74 -13.70 -44.46
C ASN A 431 -38.25 -13.71 -43.02
N ARG A 432 -39.04 -13.27 -42.05
CA ARG A 432 -38.73 -13.37 -40.62
C ARG A 432 -38.64 -14.80 -40.13
N VAL A 433 -39.62 -15.63 -40.51
CA VAL A 433 -39.60 -17.07 -40.18
C VAL A 433 -38.39 -17.77 -40.83
N GLN A 434 -38.04 -17.37 -42.05
CA GLN A 434 -36.82 -17.86 -42.73
C GLN A 434 -35.56 -17.53 -41.95
N SER A 435 -35.40 -16.28 -41.49
CA SER A 435 -34.27 -15.85 -40.70
C SER A 435 -34.14 -16.64 -39.40
N MET A 436 -35.28 -16.89 -38.70
CA MET A 436 -35.30 -17.75 -37.52
C MET A 436 -34.90 -19.19 -37.84
N GLY A 437 -35.29 -19.71 -39.00
CA GLY A 437 -34.92 -21.05 -39.46
C GLY A 437 -33.43 -21.19 -39.70
N ILE A 438 -32.80 -20.19 -40.34
CA ILE A 438 -31.36 -20.16 -40.60
C ILE A 438 -30.54 -20.15 -39.28
N ILE A 439 -30.98 -19.34 -38.31
CA ILE A 439 -30.35 -19.28 -36.99
C ILE A 439 -30.45 -20.65 -36.32
N HIS A 440 -31.63 -21.23 -36.28
CA HIS A 440 -31.87 -22.53 -35.64
C HIS A 440 -31.04 -23.65 -36.31
N GLN A 441 -30.84 -23.58 -37.62
CA GLN A 441 -30.03 -24.56 -38.37
C GLN A 441 -28.54 -24.43 -38.05
N LYS A 442 -28.00 -23.20 -37.94
CA LYS A 442 -26.58 -22.95 -37.65
C LYS A 442 -26.17 -23.26 -36.19
N LEU A 443 -27.09 -23.08 -35.23
CA LEU A 443 -26.86 -23.43 -33.83
C LEU A 443 -26.43 -24.88 -33.60
N TYR A 444 -26.85 -25.79 -34.47
CA TYR A 444 -26.62 -27.23 -34.28
C TYR A 444 -25.68 -27.87 -35.31
N GLN A 445 -25.07 -27.07 -36.19
CA GLN A 445 -24.05 -27.53 -37.14
C GLN A 445 -22.60 -27.23 -36.68
N GLY A 446 -22.39 -26.36 -35.64
CA GLY A 446 -21.10 -25.99 -35.11
C GLY A 446 -20.63 -26.87 -33.95
N THR A 447 -19.35 -26.89 -33.72
CA THR A 447 -18.69 -27.56 -32.59
C THR A 447 -18.92 -26.88 -31.22
N ASN A 448 -19.49 -25.67 -31.22
CA ASN A 448 -19.85 -24.87 -30.03
C ASN A 448 -21.37 -24.71 -29.95
N LEU A 449 -22.00 -25.41 -29.01
CA LEU A 449 -23.48 -25.45 -28.83
C LEU A 449 -24.08 -24.18 -28.20
N GLY A 450 -23.47 -23.00 -28.30
CA GLY A 450 -24.01 -21.79 -27.64
C GLY A 450 -23.74 -20.45 -28.30
N SER A 451 -22.92 -20.39 -29.35
CA SER A 451 -22.60 -19.13 -30.03
C SER A 451 -22.78 -19.22 -31.55
N ILE A 452 -23.06 -18.10 -32.18
CA ILE A 452 -23.27 -17.95 -33.63
C ILE A 452 -22.17 -17.01 -34.15
N GLU A 453 -21.44 -17.48 -35.15
CA GLU A 453 -20.48 -16.64 -35.87
C GLU A 453 -21.27 -15.68 -36.79
N MET A 454 -21.25 -14.40 -36.44
CA MET A 454 -22.12 -13.38 -37.01
C MET A 454 -21.81 -13.05 -38.46
N LYS A 455 -20.55 -13.17 -38.89
CA LYS A 455 -20.16 -12.88 -40.26
C LYS A 455 -20.76 -13.88 -41.24
N ASP A 456 -20.60 -15.16 -40.98
CA ASP A 456 -21.19 -16.24 -41.76
C ASP A 456 -22.72 -16.16 -41.74
N TYR A 457 -23.26 -15.80 -40.57
CA TYR A 457 -24.71 -15.64 -40.44
C TYR A 457 -25.24 -14.51 -41.34
N PHE A 458 -24.62 -13.32 -41.31
CA PHE A 458 -25.07 -12.19 -42.13
C PHE A 458 -24.82 -12.39 -43.62
N LEU A 459 -23.76 -13.08 -44.01
CA LEU A 459 -23.56 -13.46 -45.41
C LEU A 459 -24.71 -14.34 -45.94
N ASN A 460 -25.00 -15.41 -45.22
CA ASN A 460 -26.11 -16.32 -45.61
C ASN A 460 -27.49 -15.62 -45.58
N LEU A 461 -27.71 -14.73 -44.59
CA LEU A 461 -28.93 -13.93 -44.50
C LEU A 461 -29.05 -12.98 -45.71
N SER A 462 -27.95 -12.32 -46.07
CA SER A 462 -27.88 -11.38 -47.17
C SER A 462 -28.13 -12.06 -48.51
N GLU A 463 -27.54 -13.21 -48.75
CA GLU A 463 -27.77 -14.02 -49.94
C GLU A 463 -29.23 -14.45 -50.05
N GLY A 464 -29.79 -14.97 -48.99
CA GLY A 464 -31.20 -15.41 -49.00
C GLY A 464 -32.19 -14.26 -49.19
N ILE A 465 -31.88 -13.05 -48.77
CA ILE A 465 -32.72 -11.87 -48.99
C ILE A 465 -32.61 -11.38 -50.43
N LEU A 466 -31.35 -11.31 -50.99
CA LEU A 466 -31.14 -10.92 -52.38
C LEU A 466 -31.86 -11.86 -53.34
N ASP A 467 -31.77 -13.17 -53.13
CA ASP A 467 -32.49 -14.19 -53.89
C ASP A 467 -34.02 -13.98 -53.84
N THR A 468 -34.56 -13.72 -52.64
CA THR A 468 -35.99 -13.48 -52.42
C THR A 468 -36.50 -12.27 -53.22
N PHE A 469 -35.68 -11.26 -53.43
CA PHE A 469 -36.03 -10.02 -54.13
C PHE A 469 -35.58 -10.03 -55.61
N ASN A 470 -34.93 -11.10 -56.10
CA ASN A 470 -34.28 -11.20 -57.42
C ASN A 470 -33.36 -9.99 -57.65
N ALA A 471 -32.58 -9.59 -56.62
CA ALA A 471 -31.78 -8.37 -56.63
C ALA A 471 -30.27 -8.62 -56.69
N GLU A 472 -29.85 -9.86 -56.93
CA GLU A 472 -28.44 -10.29 -56.93
C GLU A 472 -27.56 -9.53 -57.94
N ASP A 473 -28.14 -9.24 -59.13
CA ASP A 473 -27.43 -8.50 -60.17
C ASP A 473 -27.50 -6.97 -60.00
N GLN A 474 -28.31 -6.46 -59.08
CA GLN A 474 -28.60 -5.03 -58.94
C GLN A 474 -28.04 -4.42 -57.65
N VAL A 475 -28.07 -5.18 -56.56
CA VAL A 475 -27.66 -4.68 -55.26
C VAL A 475 -26.58 -5.56 -54.66
N LYS A 476 -25.44 -4.96 -54.34
CA LYS A 476 -24.36 -5.63 -53.63
C LYS A 476 -24.48 -5.38 -52.12
N ILE A 477 -24.47 -6.45 -51.35
CA ILE A 477 -24.38 -6.35 -49.89
C ILE A 477 -22.95 -6.60 -49.43
N GLU A 478 -22.36 -5.66 -48.74
CA GLU A 478 -20.99 -5.74 -48.24
C GLU A 478 -21.04 -5.88 -46.70
N CYS A 479 -20.53 -7.00 -46.17
CA CYS A 479 -20.43 -7.26 -44.74
C CYS A 479 -19.00 -6.94 -44.27
N ALA A 480 -18.81 -5.79 -43.63
CA ALA A 480 -17.53 -5.33 -43.09
C ALA A 480 -17.49 -5.53 -41.57
N MET A 481 -17.09 -6.73 -41.15
CA MET A 481 -17.02 -7.08 -39.71
C MET A 481 -15.90 -8.05 -39.42
N ASP A 482 -15.46 -8.04 -38.17
CA ASP A 482 -14.53 -9.04 -37.65
C ASP A 482 -15.27 -10.36 -37.38
N ASN A 483 -14.52 -11.46 -37.21
CA ASN A 483 -15.11 -12.71 -36.76
C ASN A 483 -15.59 -12.53 -35.32
N LEU A 484 -16.89 -12.52 -35.13
CA LEU A 484 -17.53 -12.25 -33.85
C LEU A 484 -18.58 -13.31 -33.57
N ASP A 485 -18.38 -14.02 -32.48
CA ASP A 485 -19.33 -14.99 -31.96
C ASP A 485 -20.24 -14.31 -30.94
N LEU A 486 -21.55 -14.44 -31.13
CA LEU A 486 -22.59 -13.97 -30.22
C LEU A 486 -23.43 -15.13 -29.73
N ASP A 487 -23.93 -15.02 -28.50
CA ASP A 487 -24.93 -15.91 -27.98
C ASP A 487 -26.26 -15.77 -28.78
N VAL A 488 -27.11 -16.78 -28.67
CA VAL A 488 -28.38 -16.86 -29.43
C VAL A 488 -29.33 -15.72 -29.09
N ASP A 489 -29.38 -15.36 -27.80
CA ASP A 489 -30.33 -14.33 -27.31
C ASP A 489 -29.94 -12.95 -27.84
N THR A 490 -28.68 -12.75 -28.15
CA THR A 490 -28.13 -11.54 -28.77
C THR A 490 -28.19 -11.63 -30.31
N ALA A 491 -27.77 -12.76 -30.89
CA ALA A 491 -27.68 -12.93 -32.34
C ALA A 491 -29.03 -12.91 -33.05
N VAL A 492 -30.07 -13.53 -32.45
CA VAL A 492 -31.43 -13.59 -33.04
C VAL A 492 -32.06 -12.19 -33.22
N PRO A 493 -32.11 -11.36 -32.16
CA PRO A 493 -32.63 -10.00 -32.32
C PRO A 493 -31.85 -9.15 -33.32
N ILE A 494 -30.52 -9.25 -33.33
CA ILE A 494 -29.67 -8.52 -34.26
C ILE A 494 -29.92 -8.98 -35.69
N GLY A 495 -30.03 -10.28 -35.92
CA GLY A 495 -30.32 -10.83 -37.22
C GLY A 495 -31.67 -10.36 -37.77
N LEU A 496 -32.69 -10.32 -36.91
CA LEU A 496 -34.01 -9.80 -37.29
C LEU A 496 -33.98 -8.30 -37.59
N ILE A 497 -33.19 -7.50 -36.85
CA ILE A 497 -32.99 -6.08 -37.14
C ILE A 497 -32.36 -5.93 -38.53
N VAL A 498 -31.27 -6.65 -38.81
CA VAL A 498 -30.60 -6.60 -40.12
C VAL A 498 -31.52 -7.05 -41.24
N ASN A 499 -32.29 -8.13 -41.03
CA ASN A 499 -33.29 -8.61 -42.01
C ASN A 499 -34.33 -7.54 -42.38
N GLU A 500 -34.87 -6.85 -41.37
CA GLU A 500 -35.83 -5.77 -41.60
C GLU A 500 -35.21 -4.58 -42.36
N LEU A 501 -33.98 -4.21 -42.01
CA LEU A 501 -33.28 -3.09 -42.65
C LEU A 501 -32.89 -3.41 -44.09
N LEU A 502 -32.39 -4.61 -44.36
CA LEU A 502 -32.08 -5.08 -45.71
C LEU A 502 -33.35 -5.14 -46.58
N THR A 503 -34.41 -5.70 -46.04
CA THR A 503 -35.72 -5.78 -46.73
C THR A 503 -36.25 -4.38 -47.07
N ASN A 504 -36.11 -3.42 -46.13
CA ASN A 504 -36.53 -2.03 -46.37
C ASN A 504 -35.65 -1.35 -47.43
N ALA A 505 -34.34 -1.56 -47.39
CA ALA A 505 -33.44 -0.99 -48.37
C ALA A 505 -33.75 -1.52 -49.78
N LEU A 506 -33.93 -2.83 -49.92
CA LEU A 506 -34.28 -3.42 -51.22
C LEU A 506 -35.64 -2.97 -51.75
N LYS A 507 -36.63 -2.75 -50.87
CA LYS A 507 -37.96 -2.28 -51.28
C LYS A 507 -38.01 -0.80 -51.65
N TYR A 508 -37.23 0.04 -50.97
CA TYR A 508 -37.48 1.48 -51.01
C TYR A 508 -36.27 2.31 -51.44
N ALA A 509 -35.03 1.82 -51.24
CA ALA A 509 -33.83 2.62 -51.48
C ALA A 509 -33.42 2.69 -52.96
N PHE A 510 -33.75 1.65 -53.76
CA PHE A 510 -33.28 1.52 -55.15
C PHE A 510 -34.43 1.49 -56.17
N PRO A 511 -35.16 2.60 -56.39
CA PRO A 511 -36.23 2.66 -57.38
C PRO A 511 -35.65 2.56 -58.80
N LYS A 512 -36.36 1.92 -59.71
CA LYS A 512 -36.05 1.81 -61.15
C LYS A 512 -34.75 1.04 -61.50
N GLN A 513 -34.47 -0.06 -60.79
CA GLN A 513 -33.34 -0.96 -61.11
C GLN A 513 -31.96 -0.27 -61.14
N GLN A 514 -31.76 0.75 -60.29
CA GLN A 514 -30.44 1.38 -60.14
C GLN A 514 -29.51 0.44 -59.32
N PRO A 515 -28.22 0.31 -59.74
CA PRO A 515 -27.29 -0.47 -58.96
C PRO A 515 -27.07 0.15 -57.61
N GLY A 516 -27.18 -0.67 -56.54
CA GLY A 516 -27.09 -0.25 -55.19
C GLY A 516 -26.02 -0.98 -54.37
N ILE A 517 -25.60 -0.36 -53.31
CA ILE A 517 -24.69 -0.97 -52.33
C ILE A 517 -25.32 -0.80 -50.97
N ILE A 518 -25.45 -1.92 -50.23
CA ILE A 518 -25.81 -1.91 -48.82
C ILE A 518 -24.62 -2.40 -48.03
N LYS A 519 -24.20 -1.64 -47.03
CA LYS A 519 -23.08 -2.00 -46.13
C LYS A 519 -23.60 -2.36 -44.76
N ILE A 520 -23.18 -3.51 -44.26
CA ILE A 520 -23.43 -3.97 -42.90
C ILE A 520 -22.09 -3.99 -42.19
N SER A 521 -22.03 -3.38 -41.02
CA SER A 521 -20.83 -3.45 -40.17
C SER A 521 -21.27 -3.78 -38.75
N LEU A 522 -20.66 -4.81 -38.19
CA LEU A 522 -20.81 -5.17 -36.79
C LEU A 522 -19.43 -5.22 -36.14
N LYS A 523 -19.23 -4.38 -35.11
CA LYS A 523 -17.95 -4.26 -34.43
C LYS A 523 -18.16 -4.21 -32.92
N LYS A 524 -17.20 -4.77 -32.20
CA LYS A 524 -17.15 -4.64 -30.73
C LYS A 524 -16.24 -3.47 -30.39
N ASP A 525 -16.75 -2.55 -29.59
CA ASP A 525 -16.00 -1.39 -29.08
C ASP A 525 -15.04 -1.79 -27.93
N THR A 526 -14.05 -0.94 -27.65
CA THR A 526 -13.11 -1.10 -26.54
C THR A 526 -13.77 -1.17 -25.16
N GLN A 527 -15.04 -0.72 -25.06
CA GLN A 527 -15.87 -0.80 -23.86
C GLN A 527 -16.82 -2.01 -23.82
N GLN A 528 -16.60 -3.01 -24.67
CA GLN A 528 -17.46 -4.18 -24.86
C GLN A 528 -18.85 -3.89 -25.46
N ASN A 529 -19.15 -2.67 -25.92
CA ASN A 529 -20.40 -2.37 -26.60
C ASN A 529 -20.33 -2.90 -28.04
N LEU A 530 -21.50 -3.35 -28.54
CA LEU A 530 -21.62 -3.84 -29.89
C LEU A 530 -22.25 -2.75 -30.77
N LYS A 531 -21.52 -2.33 -31.81
CA LYS A 531 -22.00 -1.35 -32.78
C LYS A 531 -22.38 -2.03 -34.07
N LEU A 532 -23.66 -1.96 -34.40
CA LEU A 532 -24.21 -2.38 -35.68
C LEU A 532 -24.47 -1.14 -36.54
N MET A 533 -24.02 -1.15 -37.75
CA MET A 533 -24.35 -0.13 -38.75
C MET A 533 -24.88 -0.80 -40.02
N VAL A 534 -25.98 -0.29 -40.52
CA VAL A 534 -26.50 -0.64 -41.83
C VAL A 534 -26.71 0.64 -42.63
N ARG A 535 -26.07 0.70 -43.79
CA ARG A 535 -26.13 1.87 -44.67
C ARG A 535 -26.38 1.44 -46.09
N ASP A 536 -27.33 2.10 -46.77
CA ASP A 536 -27.51 2.01 -48.20
C ASP A 536 -27.07 3.32 -48.92
N ASN A 537 -26.79 3.24 -50.22
CA ASN A 537 -26.50 4.38 -51.07
C ASN A 537 -27.69 4.75 -51.99
N GLY A 538 -28.88 4.42 -51.55
CA GLY A 538 -30.11 4.67 -52.29
C GLY A 538 -30.61 6.10 -52.21
N VAL A 539 -31.90 6.29 -52.57
CA VAL A 539 -32.54 7.61 -52.60
C VAL A 539 -32.79 8.24 -51.25
N GLY A 540 -32.58 7.48 -50.15
CA GLY A 540 -32.89 7.92 -48.79
C GLY A 540 -34.37 8.16 -48.52
N LYS A 541 -34.71 8.54 -47.29
CA LYS A 541 -36.13 8.89 -46.91
C LYS A 541 -36.42 10.32 -47.30
N THR A 542 -37.43 10.52 -48.15
CA THR A 542 -37.95 11.86 -48.49
C THR A 542 -38.74 12.44 -47.32
N ASN A 543 -38.25 13.57 -46.78
CA ASN A 543 -38.96 14.30 -45.70
C ASN A 543 -40.37 14.73 -46.16
N GLY A 544 -41.40 14.26 -45.52
CA GLY A 544 -42.77 14.77 -45.67
C GLY A 544 -43.81 13.84 -46.29
N LEU A 545 -43.44 12.64 -46.73
CA LEU A 545 -44.42 11.62 -47.18
C LEU A 545 -44.57 10.55 -46.09
N ALA A 546 -45.83 10.23 -45.74
CA ALA A 546 -46.14 9.14 -44.84
C ALA A 546 -45.48 7.83 -45.35
N PRO A 547 -44.90 6.99 -44.46
CA PRO A 547 -44.22 5.77 -44.88
C PRO A 547 -45.23 4.88 -45.63
N LYS A 548 -44.93 4.55 -46.90
CA LYS A 548 -45.64 3.55 -47.66
C LYS A 548 -45.37 2.17 -47.06
N GLY A 549 -46.18 1.72 -46.11
CA GLY A 549 -46.09 0.40 -45.51
C GLY A 549 -46.78 0.36 -44.15
N THR A 550 -47.03 -0.83 -43.61
CA THR A 550 -47.76 -1.08 -42.36
C THR A 550 -47.07 -0.51 -41.10
N GLY A 551 -45.84 0.05 -41.20
CA GLY A 551 -45.06 0.56 -40.07
C GLY A 551 -44.56 -0.51 -39.10
N PHE A 552 -44.96 -1.77 -39.28
CA PHE A 552 -44.66 -2.87 -38.36
C PHE A 552 -43.14 -3.18 -38.28
N GLY A 553 -42.43 -3.15 -39.41
CA GLY A 553 -40.98 -3.39 -39.43
C GLY A 553 -40.18 -2.39 -38.60
N SER A 554 -40.53 -1.09 -38.69
CA SER A 554 -39.90 -0.05 -37.89
C SER A 554 -40.23 -0.19 -36.38
N GLN A 555 -41.43 -0.67 -36.04
CA GLN A 555 -41.79 -0.97 -34.65
C GLN A 555 -41.03 -2.18 -34.13
N LEU A 556 -40.87 -3.24 -34.94
CA LEU A 556 -40.07 -4.42 -34.59
C LEU A 556 -38.60 -4.06 -34.33
N VAL A 557 -38.01 -3.29 -35.21
CA VAL A 557 -36.61 -2.82 -35.04
C VAL A 557 -36.46 -2.06 -33.72
N LYS A 558 -37.36 -1.15 -33.39
CA LYS A 558 -37.33 -0.43 -32.10
C LYS A 558 -37.48 -1.37 -30.91
N LEU A 559 -38.40 -2.32 -30.96
CA LEU A 559 -38.63 -3.28 -29.88
C LEU A 559 -37.39 -4.16 -29.64
N LEU A 560 -36.79 -4.69 -30.71
CA LEU A 560 -35.60 -5.52 -30.63
C LEU A 560 -34.38 -4.72 -30.14
N THR A 561 -34.29 -3.45 -30.55
CA THR A 561 -33.25 -2.55 -30.02
C THR A 561 -33.39 -2.33 -28.52
N GLN A 562 -34.63 -2.13 -28.03
CA GLN A 562 -34.90 -2.02 -26.59
C GLN A 562 -34.63 -3.33 -25.85
N GLN A 563 -34.99 -4.48 -26.44
CA GLN A 563 -34.71 -5.81 -25.87
C GLN A 563 -33.21 -6.02 -25.61
N LEU A 564 -32.37 -5.50 -26.50
CA LEU A 564 -30.90 -5.54 -26.38
C LEU A 564 -30.33 -4.36 -25.59
N ASN A 565 -31.15 -3.58 -24.90
CA ASN A 565 -30.73 -2.36 -24.17
C ASN A 565 -29.93 -1.38 -25.04
N GLY A 566 -30.23 -1.31 -26.31
CA GLY A 566 -29.54 -0.52 -27.30
C GLY A 566 -30.18 0.83 -27.59
N THR A 567 -29.41 1.67 -28.26
CA THR A 567 -29.85 2.95 -28.83
C THR A 567 -29.75 2.89 -30.35
N MET A 568 -30.64 3.62 -31.05
CA MET A 568 -30.65 3.68 -32.49
C MET A 568 -30.59 5.14 -32.96
N ILE A 569 -29.72 5.40 -33.92
CA ILE A 569 -29.58 6.71 -34.56
C ILE A 569 -29.78 6.50 -36.07
N GLU A 570 -30.71 7.24 -36.65
CA GLU A 570 -30.99 7.22 -38.09
C GLU A 570 -30.57 8.55 -38.72
N ARG A 571 -29.83 8.48 -39.80
CA ARG A 571 -29.37 9.64 -40.59
C ARG A 571 -29.72 9.42 -42.04
N ASN A 572 -30.09 10.51 -42.71
CA ASN A 572 -30.42 10.48 -44.14
C ASN A 572 -29.37 11.34 -44.89
N ASP A 573 -28.30 10.68 -45.34
CA ASP A 573 -27.16 11.32 -46.00
C ASP A 573 -26.74 10.46 -47.19
N GLN A 574 -27.17 10.85 -48.42
CA GLN A 574 -26.95 10.11 -49.66
C GLN A 574 -27.32 8.61 -49.51
N GLY A 575 -28.53 8.32 -49.03
CA GLY A 575 -29.03 7.01 -48.65
C GLY A 575 -29.49 6.99 -47.22
N THR A 576 -29.89 5.82 -46.72
CA THR A 576 -30.26 5.63 -45.31
C THR A 576 -29.07 5.07 -44.54
N HIS A 577 -28.77 5.69 -43.40
CA HIS A 577 -27.70 5.25 -42.50
C HIS A 577 -28.29 5.06 -41.10
N ILE A 578 -28.28 3.83 -40.59
CA ILE A 578 -28.81 3.49 -39.27
C ILE A 578 -27.69 2.85 -38.45
N GLU A 579 -27.44 3.43 -37.30
CA GLU A 579 -26.47 2.97 -36.34
C GLU A 579 -27.17 2.52 -35.05
N PHE A 580 -26.69 1.43 -34.48
CA PHE A 580 -27.17 0.89 -33.22
C PHE A 580 -25.96 0.70 -32.29
N ASP A 581 -26.12 1.09 -31.05
CA ASP A 581 -25.20 0.81 -29.97
C ASP A 581 -25.92 -0.10 -28.97
N PHE A 582 -25.43 -1.33 -28.79
CA PHE A 582 -25.97 -2.31 -27.85
C PHE A 582 -24.98 -2.52 -26.69
N LEU A 583 -25.54 -2.51 -25.48
CA LEU A 583 -24.78 -2.83 -24.28
C LEU A 583 -24.80 -4.35 -24.09
N ILE A 584 -23.71 -5.04 -24.38
CA ILE A 584 -23.59 -6.48 -24.08
C ILE A 584 -23.17 -6.63 -22.62
N ARG A 585 -23.91 -7.39 -21.86
CA ARG A 585 -23.58 -7.76 -20.47
C ARG A 585 -22.60 -8.91 -20.42
#